data_d8d7c74091936b98ca423e659e546af7
#
_entry.id   d8d7c74091936b98ca423e659e546af7
#
_cell.length_a   1.000
_cell.length_b   1.000
_cell.length_c   1.000
_cell.angle_alpha   90.00
_cell.angle_beta   90.00
_cell.angle_gamma   90.00
#
_symmetry.space_group_name_H-M   'P 1'
#
loop_
_entity.id
_entity.type
_entity.pdbx_description
1 polymer ?
#
loop_
_entity_poly.entity_id
_entity_poly.type
_entity_poly.pdbx_seq_one_letter_code
_entity_poly.pdbx_strand_id
1 'polypeptide(L)'
;MSVPDSLVPYPPADTVCPLCEAPQSQHVLHLVQRRRPCPDTGKRPPADERDYLRCPECHLLYLAPSQRLDARAEQDIYDQHENDPADPRYRSFLAKLFTPMCERLAAGASGLDFGCGPGPALAQMFEEAGHPMALHDLYYHPNPAALTRQHDFIVSTEVIEHLYAPGEVFRQWLRCLKPGGLLGVMTQPASDDPEALRRWHYLRDPTHVCLFSPATFAWLARSHGLELEQVANDSVIFRVPQPV
;
A
#
# COMPACT_ATOMS: atom_id res chain seq x y z
N MET A 1 4.85 6.06 -38.42
CA MET A 1 4.08 6.72 -37.36
C MET A 1 5.05 6.97 -36.22
N SER A 2 5.48 8.21 -36.09
CA SER A 2 6.53 8.61 -35.16
C SER A 2 5.99 8.64 -33.73
N VAL A 3 6.61 7.90 -32.85
CA VAL A 3 6.43 8.05 -31.40
C VAL A 3 6.96 9.42 -31.03
N PRO A 4 6.23 10.26 -30.32
CA PRO A 4 6.78 11.50 -29.81
C PRO A 4 7.74 11.16 -28.66
N ASP A 5 9.01 11.26 -28.97
CA ASP A 5 10.13 11.12 -28.03
C ASP A 5 10.32 12.49 -27.35
N SER A 6 9.42 12.82 -26.44
CA SER A 6 9.63 13.94 -25.53
C SER A 6 9.87 13.40 -24.12
N LEU A 7 11.02 12.76 -23.94
CA LEU A 7 11.60 12.55 -22.63
C LEU A 7 11.98 13.93 -22.04
N VAL A 8 11.00 14.63 -21.49
CA VAL A 8 11.31 15.74 -20.59
C VAL A 8 11.98 15.11 -19.37
N PRO A 9 13.24 15.44 -19.07
CA PRO A 9 13.89 14.88 -17.89
C PRO A 9 13.10 15.33 -16.66
N TYR A 10 12.65 14.35 -15.87
CA TYR A 10 11.97 14.63 -14.60
C TYR A 10 12.88 15.44 -13.67
N PRO A 11 12.31 16.35 -12.86
CA PRO A 11 13.08 17.01 -11.82
C PRO A 11 13.81 15.99 -10.96
N PRO A 12 15.04 16.27 -10.52
CA PRO A 12 15.82 15.31 -9.69
C PRO A 12 15.06 14.79 -8.46
N ALA A 13 14.17 15.60 -7.88
CA ALA A 13 13.34 15.21 -6.75
C ALA A 13 12.35 14.08 -7.08
N ASP A 14 11.84 14.01 -8.32
CA ASP A 14 10.90 12.96 -8.73
C ASP A 14 11.58 11.60 -8.93
N THR A 15 12.90 11.58 -9.12
CA THR A 15 13.66 10.35 -9.35
C THR A 15 14.19 9.69 -8.08
N VAL A 16 14.01 10.32 -6.91
CA VAL A 16 14.36 9.71 -5.62
C VAL A 16 13.26 8.74 -5.20
N CYS A 17 13.64 7.50 -4.96
CA CYS A 17 12.69 6.46 -4.58
C CYS A 17 12.08 6.71 -3.19
N PRO A 18 10.76 6.74 -3.03
CA PRO A 18 10.12 7.00 -1.74
C PRO A 18 10.22 5.82 -0.75
N LEU A 19 10.70 4.65 -1.20
CA LEU A 19 10.88 3.47 -0.36
C LEU A 19 12.31 3.35 0.18
N CYS A 20 13.31 3.41 -0.71
CA CYS A 20 14.70 3.13 -0.35
C CYS A 20 15.63 4.34 -0.49
N GLU A 21 15.10 5.48 -0.90
CA GLU A 21 15.84 6.75 -1.07
C GLU A 21 16.95 6.70 -2.15
N ALA A 22 17.01 5.61 -2.92
CA ALA A 22 17.95 5.51 -4.05
C ALA A 22 17.63 6.58 -5.10
N PRO A 23 18.64 7.24 -5.66
CA PRO A 23 18.47 8.22 -6.74
C PRO A 23 18.26 7.52 -8.09
N GLN A 24 17.87 8.30 -9.10
CA GLN A 24 17.87 7.90 -10.52
C GLN A 24 16.90 6.76 -10.86
N SER A 25 15.70 6.76 -10.26
CA SER A 25 14.63 5.89 -10.75
C SER A 25 14.30 6.18 -12.21
N GLN A 26 13.94 5.14 -12.95
CA GLN A 26 13.73 5.20 -14.38
C GLN A 26 12.25 5.33 -14.72
N HIS A 27 11.92 6.19 -15.67
CA HIS A 27 10.58 6.28 -16.23
C HIS A 27 10.24 4.98 -16.99
N VAL A 28 9.10 4.37 -16.67
CA VAL A 28 8.70 3.08 -17.29
C VAL A 28 7.31 3.11 -17.90
N LEU A 29 6.44 4.05 -17.49
CA LEU A 29 5.08 4.09 -17.98
C LEU A 29 4.53 5.52 -17.96
N HIS A 30 4.03 5.97 -19.11
CA HIS A 30 3.16 7.13 -19.22
C HIS A 30 1.73 6.65 -19.45
N LEU A 31 0.81 7.04 -18.57
CA LEU A 31 -0.60 6.66 -18.59
C LEU A 31 -1.47 7.89 -18.85
N VAL A 32 -2.32 7.81 -19.85
CA VAL A 32 -3.30 8.86 -20.16
C VAL A 32 -4.70 8.32 -19.92
N GLN A 33 -5.36 8.79 -18.87
CA GLN A 33 -6.74 8.41 -18.57
C GLN A 33 -7.71 9.51 -19.00
N ARG A 34 -8.60 9.18 -19.93
CA ARG A 34 -9.66 10.10 -20.36
C ARG A 34 -10.82 10.02 -19.40
N ARG A 35 -11.10 11.12 -18.70
CA ARG A 35 -12.27 11.24 -17.82
C ARG A 35 -13.56 11.28 -18.64
N ARG A 36 -14.65 10.75 -18.06
CA ARG A 36 -15.97 10.85 -18.69
C ARG A 36 -16.42 12.33 -18.73
N PRO A 37 -17.20 12.75 -19.74
CA PRO A 37 -17.81 14.08 -19.75
C PRO A 37 -18.64 14.29 -18.48
N CYS A 38 -18.61 15.51 -17.97
CA CYS A 38 -19.49 15.90 -16.87
C CYS A 38 -20.96 15.76 -17.32
N PRO A 39 -21.80 15.01 -16.58
CA PRO A 39 -23.19 14.79 -16.94
C PRO A 39 -23.98 16.11 -17.14
N ASP A 40 -23.72 17.10 -16.28
CA ASP A 40 -24.48 18.36 -16.23
C ASP A 40 -24.08 19.35 -17.35
N THR A 41 -22.82 19.34 -17.77
CA THR A 41 -22.28 20.33 -18.71
C THR A 41 -21.89 19.75 -20.06
N GLY A 42 -21.82 18.43 -20.18
CA GLY A 42 -21.32 17.71 -21.37
C GLY A 42 -19.83 17.97 -21.65
N LYS A 43 -19.15 18.81 -20.86
CA LYS A 43 -17.73 19.11 -21.02
C LYS A 43 -16.87 17.97 -20.49
N ARG A 44 -15.84 17.61 -21.25
CA ARG A 44 -14.86 16.62 -20.84
C ARG A 44 -13.76 17.32 -20.05
N PRO A 45 -13.46 16.86 -18.80
CA PRO A 45 -12.29 17.34 -18.07
C PRO A 45 -10.99 17.05 -18.84
N PRO A 46 -9.89 17.74 -18.52
CA PRO A 46 -8.57 17.37 -19.02
C PRO A 46 -8.29 15.88 -18.79
N ALA A 47 -7.49 15.30 -19.65
CA ALA A 47 -6.99 13.94 -19.41
C ALA A 47 -6.16 13.93 -18.13
N ASP A 48 -6.26 12.84 -17.40
CA ASP A 48 -5.42 12.58 -16.24
C ASP A 48 -4.16 11.86 -16.75
N GLU A 49 -3.04 12.56 -16.71
CA GLU A 49 -1.75 12.07 -17.19
C GLU A 49 -0.86 11.72 -15.99
N ARG A 50 -0.34 10.50 -15.98
CA ARG A 50 0.47 9.98 -14.89
C ARG A 50 1.72 9.30 -15.42
N ASP A 51 2.83 9.61 -14.79
CA ASP A 51 4.13 9.05 -15.10
C ASP A 51 4.60 8.20 -13.93
N TYR A 52 4.89 6.94 -14.24
CA TYR A 52 5.37 5.99 -13.25
C TYR A 52 6.86 5.71 -13.46
N LEU A 53 7.59 5.78 -12.34
CA LEU A 53 9.02 5.50 -12.27
C LEU A 53 9.25 4.18 -11.54
N ARG A 54 10.29 3.46 -11.95
CA ARG A 54 10.75 2.24 -11.27
C ARG A 54 12.12 2.46 -10.66
N CYS A 55 12.25 2.13 -9.38
CA CYS A 55 13.52 2.14 -8.69
C CYS A 55 14.38 0.95 -9.13
N PRO A 56 15.65 1.16 -9.55
CA PRO A 56 16.53 0.06 -9.93
C PRO A 56 16.98 -0.81 -8.74
N GLU A 57 16.93 -0.28 -7.52
CA GLU A 57 17.40 -0.97 -6.31
C GLU A 57 16.31 -1.82 -5.65
N CYS A 58 15.17 -1.23 -5.32
CA CYS A 58 14.10 -1.91 -4.60
C CYS A 58 12.94 -2.37 -5.49
N HIS A 59 12.99 -2.06 -6.79
CA HIS A 59 11.97 -2.40 -7.79
C HIS A 59 10.58 -1.79 -7.54
N LEU A 60 10.44 -0.85 -6.59
CA LEU A 60 9.18 -0.13 -6.41
C LEU A 60 8.81 0.61 -7.70
N LEU A 61 7.56 0.44 -8.14
CA LEU A 61 6.97 1.27 -9.17
C LEU A 61 6.16 2.36 -8.47
N TYR A 62 6.39 3.64 -8.80
CA TYR A 62 5.72 4.73 -8.11
C TYR A 62 5.38 5.89 -9.05
N LEU A 63 4.29 6.58 -8.73
CA LEU A 63 3.86 7.80 -9.42
C LEU A 63 4.87 8.92 -9.14
N ALA A 64 5.21 9.69 -10.19
CA ALA A 64 6.05 10.88 -10.04
C ALA A 64 5.51 11.78 -8.91
N PRO A 65 6.32 12.13 -7.89
CA PRO A 65 5.86 12.89 -6.73
C PRO A 65 5.14 14.20 -7.04
N SER A 66 5.53 14.88 -8.12
CA SER A 66 4.89 16.11 -8.60
C SER A 66 3.44 15.92 -9.12
N GLN A 67 3.03 14.67 -9.36
CA GLN A 67 1.70 14.34 -9.90
C GLN A 67 0.75 13.74 -8.85
N ARG A 68 1.19 13.65 -7.58
CA ARG A 68 0.38 13.15 -6.47
C ARG A 68 -0.73 14.14 -6.12
N LEU A 69 -1.84 13.62 -5.63
CA LEU A 69 -2.94 14.41 -5.14
C LEU A 69 -2.54 15.19 -3.88
N ASP A 70 -3.19 16.31 -3.61
CA ASP A 70 -3.15 16.92 -2.28
C ASP A 70 -4.05 16.13 -1.30
N ALA A 71 -3.84 16.35 0.01
CA ALA A 71 -4.52 15.60 1.05
C ALA A 71 -6.05 15.72 1.01
N ARG A 72 -6.59 16.84 0.52
CA ARG A 72 -8.05 17.02 0.40
C ARG A 72 -8.61 16.20 -0.75
N ALA A 73 -7.97 16.26 -1.91
CA ALA A 73 -8.41 15.49 -3.08
C ALA A 73 -8.30 13.97 -2.83
N GLU A 74 -7.30 13.55 -2.05
CA GLU A 74 -7.13 12.17 -1.60
C GLU A 74 -8.26 11.76 -0.66
N GLN A 75 -8.57 12.55 0.36
CA GLN A 75 -9.65 12.28 1.31
C GLN A 75 -11.01 12.24 0.62
N ASP A 76 -11.30 13.16 -0.32
CA ASP A 76 -12.54 13.18 -1.10
C ASP A 76 -12.77 11.85 -1.87
N ILE A 77 -11.69 11.11 -2.21
CA ILE A 77 -11.78 9.79 -2.83
C ILE A 77 -12.05 8.71 -1.78
N TYR A 78 -11.34 8.74 -0.65
CA TYR A 78 -11.52 7.76 0.42
C TYR A 78 -12.93 7.81 1.04
N ASP A 79 -13.54 8.99 1.13
CA ASP A 79 -14.91 9.17 1.62
C ASP A 79 -15.98 8.51 0.73
N GLN A 80 -15.60 8.05 -0.48
CA GLN A 80 -16.49 7.30 -1.38
C GLN A 80 -16.42 5.77 -1.17
N HIS A 81 -15.49 5.29 -0.33
CA HIS A 81 -15.35 3.86 -0.06
C HIS A 81 -16.35 3.43 1.01
N GLU A 82 -17.16 2.43 0.67
CA GLU A 82 -18.10 1.79 1.60
C GLU A 82 -17.44 0.52 2.16
N ASN A 83 -16.91 0.61 3.38
CA ASN A 83 -16.31 -0.52 4.10
C ASN A 83 -17.26 -0.96 5.21
N ASP A 84 -18.29 -1.76 4.89
CA ASP A 84 -19.20 -2.32 5.88
C ASP A 84 -18.55 -3.55 6.57
N PRO A 85 -18.26 -3.48 7.89
CA PRO A 85 -17.69 -4.61 8.62
C PRO A 85 -18.59 -5.85 8.65
N ALA A 86 -19.90 -5.69 8.39
CA ALA A 86 -20.86 -6.78 8.34
C ALA A 86 -20.98 -7.41 6.94
N ASP A 87 -20.41 -6.80 5.87
CA ASP A 87 -20.50 -7.39 4.52
C ASP A 87 -19.69 -8.69 4.43
N PRO A 88 -20.33 -9.85 4.19
CA PRO A 88 -19.65 -11.14 4.07
C PRO A 88 -18.64 -11.20 2.92
N ARG A 89 -18.85 -10.43 1.85
CA ARG A 89 -17.92 -10.38 0.70
C ARG A 89 -16.64 -9.65 1.07
N TYR A 90 -16.76 -8.53 1.79
CA TYR A 90 -15.63 -7.77 2.27
C TYR A 90 -14.82 -8.60 3.29
N ARG A 91 -15.48 -9.24 4.24
CA ARG A 91 -14.84 -10.17 5.19
C ARG A 91 -14.15 -11.36 4.49
N SER A 92 -14.77 -11.92 3.44
CA SER A 92 -14.15 -12.98 2.64
C SER A 92 -12.92 -12.50 1.87
N PHE A 93 -12.92 -11.26 1.40
CA PHE A 93 -11.76 -10.63 0.78
C PHE A 93 -10.60 -10.48 1.79
N LEU A 94 -10.88 -9.97 2.98
CA LEU A 94 -9.90 -9.79 4.07
C LEU A 94 -9.39 -11.12 4.64
N ALA A 95 -10.17 -12.21 4.52
CA ALA A 95 -9.79 -13.54 4.99
C ALA A 95 -8.52 -14.08 4.32
N LYS A 96 -8.13 -13.57 3.15
CA LYS A 96 -6.88 -13.92 2.47
C LYS A 96 -5.64 -13.61 3.31
N LEU A 97 -5.69 -12.54 4.12
CA LEU A 97 -4.65 -12.19 5.07
C LEU A 97 -4.99 -12.67 6.48
N PHE A 98 -6.23 -12.50 6.91
CA PHE A 98 -6.68 -12.84 8.26
C PHE A 98 -6.40 -14.30 8.62
N THR A 99 -6.82 -15.25 7.77
CA THR A 99 -6.67 -16.69 8.05
C THR A 99 -5.21 -17.09 8.25
N PRO A 100 -4.29 -16.81 7.30
CA PRO A 100 -2.89 -17.18 7.50
C PRO A 100 -2.22 -16.42 8.66
N MET A 101 -2.66 -15.22 9.01
CA MET A 101 -2.18 -14.53 10.21
C MET A 101 -2.61 -15.28 11.48
N CYS A 102 -3.90 -15.61 11.62
CA CYS A 102 -4.41 -16.35 12.80
C CYS A 102 -3.71 -17.69 13.02
N GLU A 103 -3.36 -18.41 11.96
CA GLU A 103 -2.63 -19.69 12.05
C GLU A 103 -1.22 -19.56 12.66
N ARG A 104 -0.66 -18.35 12.67
CA ARG A 104 0.71 -18.04 13.11
C ARG A 104 0.77 -17.30 14.44
N LEU A 105 -0.35 -16.76 14.89
CA LEU A 105 -0.43 -15.97 16.11
C LEU A 105 -0.63 -16.86 17.34
N ALA A 106 0.02 -16.50 18.44
CA ALA A 106 -0.30 -17.07 19.74
C ALA A 106 -1.68 -16.60 20.23
N ALA A 107 -2.37 -17.41 21.00
CA ALA A 107 -3.66 -17.02 21.58
C ALA A 107 -3.52 -15.71 22.38
N GLY A 108 -4.45 -14.76 22.16
CA GLY A 108 -4.45 -13.47 22.83
C GLY A 108 -3.38 -12.49 22.37
N ALA A 109 -2.66 -12.77 21.28
CA ALA A 109 -1.71 -11.82 20.68
C ALA A 109 -2.39 -10.49 20.36
N SER A 110 -1.73 -9.38 20.70
CA SER A 110 -2.26 -8.02 20.50
C SER A 110 -1.79 -7.42 19.16
N GLY A 111 -2.72 -6.88 18.39
CA GLY A 111 -2.45 -6.35 17.06
C GLY A 111 -2.69 -4.85 16.90
N LEU A 112 -2.20 -4.35 15.76
CA LEU A 112 -2.52 -3.03 15.23
C LEU A 112 -3.05 -3.20 13.80
N ASP A 113 -4.23 -2.63 13.52
CA ASP A 113 -4.75 -2.44 12.18
C ASP A 113 -4.37 -1.03 11.71
N PHE A 114 -3.41 -0.96 10.78
CA PHE A 114 -2.88 0.29 10.25
C PHE A 114 -3.51 0.63 8.90
N GLY A 115 -4.17 1.78 8.84
CA GLY A 115 -4.99 2.18 7.71
C GLY A 115 -6.35 1.46 7.72
N CYS A 116 -6.95 1.35 8.88
CA CYS A 116 -8.18 0.56 9.10
C CYS A 116 -9.43 1.16 8.42
N GLY A 117 -9.34 2.38 7.87
CA GLY A 117 -10.44 3.08 7.24
C GLY A 117 -11.60 3.40 8.19
N PRO A 118 -12.77 3.85 7.66
CA PRO A 118 -13.93 4.19 8.47
C PRO A 118 -14.64 2.97 9.06
N GLY A 119 -14.49 1.79 8.45
CA GLY A 119 -15.11 0.54 8.88
C GLY A 119 -14.07 -0.55 9.13
N PRO A 120 -13.52 -0.69 10.36
CA PRO A 120 -12.37 -1.54 10.67
C PRO A 120 -12.74 -3.03 10.73
N ALA A 121 -13.18 -3.60 9.61
CA ALA A 121 -13.65 -4.98 9.51
C ALA A 121 -12.57 -6.01 9.87
N LEU A 122 -11.31 -5.77 9.46
CA LEU A 122 -10.22 -6.68 9.74
C LEU A 122 -9.91 -6.73 11.24
N ALA A 123 -9.86 -5.57 11.91
CA ALA A 123 -9.68 -5.52 13.36
C ALA A 123 -10.81 -6.25 14.08
N GLN A 124 -12.06 -6.05 13.67
CA GLN A 124 -13.21 -6.76 14.24
C GLN A 124 -13.06 -8.29 14.09
N MET A 125 -12.60 -8.77 12.92
CA MET A 125 -12.36 -10.20 12.70
C MET A 125 -11.32 -10.75 13.67
N PHE A 126 -10.23 -10.01 13.94
CA PHE A 126 -9.23 -10.43 14.93
C PHE A 126 -9.76 -10.39 16.36
N GLU A 127 -10.57 -9.39 16.73
CA GLU A 127 -11.21 -9.33 18.05
C GLU A 127 -12.18 -10.49 18.29
N GLU A 128 -12.97 -10.86 17.28
CA GLU A 128 -13.84 -12.04 17.31
C GLU A 128 -13.03 -13.34 17.48
N ALA A 129 -11.79 -13.39 16.97
CA ALA A 129 -10.87 -14.50 17.14
C ALA A 129 -10.09 -14.47 18.47
N GLY A 130 -10.33 -13.46 19.33
CA GLY A 130 -9.70 -13.33 20.65
C GLY A 130 -8.38 -12.57 20.66
N HIS A 131 -8.10 -11.77 19.65
CA HIS A 131 -6.91 -10.93 19.53
C HIS A 131 -7.26 -9.46 19.76
N PRO A 132 -6.82 -8.82 20.87
CA PRO A 132 -7.07 -7.40 21.10
C PRO A 132 -6.43 -6.54 20.01
N MET A 133 -7.20 -5.59 19.45
CA MET A 133 -6.74 -4.74 18.37
C MET A 133 -6.64 -3.27 18.76
N ALA A 134 -5.56 -2.62 18.36
CA ALA A 134 -5.48 -1.17 18.25
C ALA A 134 -5.80 -0.78 16.81
N LEU A 135 -6.41 0.40 16.65
CA LEU A 135 -6.69 0.98 15.33
C LEU A 135 -5.82 2.21 15.13
N HIS A 136 -5.35 2.39 13.91
CA HIS A 136 -4.78 3.65 13.45
C HIS A 136 -5.12 3.90 11.99
N ASP A 137 -5.70 5.06 11.73
CA ASP A 137 -5.94 5.60 10.40
C ASP A 137 -5.76 7.11 10.43
N LEU A 138 -5.13 7.68 9.41
CA LEU A 138 -4.80 9.10 9.37
C LEU A 138 -6.06 9.99 9.42
N TYR A 139 -7.11 9.59 8.73
CA TYR A 139 -8.33 10.37 8.54
C TYR A 139 -9.46 9.95 9.49
N TYR A 140 -9.62 8.65 9.70
CA TYR A 140 -10.81 8.10 10.38
C TYR A 140 -10.56 7.67 11.82
N HIS A 141 -9.35 7.23 12.16
CA HIS A 141 -8.97 6.75 13.50
C HIS A 141 -7.58 7.25 13.91
N PRO A 142 -7.35 8.58 14.05
CA PRO A 142 -6.05 9.10 14.40
C PRO A 142 -5.65 8.68 15.82
N ASN A 143 -4.69 7.75 15.90
CA ASN A 143 -4.23 7.20 17.18
C ASN A 143 -2.68 7.10 17.20
N PRO A 144 -1.98 8.24 17.38
CA PRO A 144 -0.52 8.24 17.42
C PRO A 144 0.04 7.43 18.59
N ALA A 145 -0.73 7.22 19.67
CA ALA A 145 -0.31 6.41 20.80
C ALA A 145 -0.13 4.91 20.41
N ALA A 146 -0.89 4.40 19.45
CA ALA A 146 -0.70 3.06 18.93
C ALA A 146 0.65 2.89 18.22
N LEU A 147 1.19 3.95 17.65
CA LEU A 147 2.46 3.97 16.92
C LEU A 147 3.69 4.13 17.82
N THR A 148 3.49 4.25 19.14
CA THR A 148 4.56 4.32 20.16
C THR A 148 4.65 3.08 21.03
N ARG A 149 3.76 2.10 20.80
CA ARG A 149 3.73 0.82 21.54
C ARG A 149 4.23 -0.32 20.64
N GLN A 150 4.65 -1.41 21.26
CA GLN A 150 4.97 -2.64 20.56
C GLN A 150 3.77 -3.58 20.53
N HIS A 151 3.53 -4.18 19.38
CA HIS A 151 2.47 -5.14 19.11
C HIS A 151 3.05 -6.51 18.78
N ASP A 152 2.29 -7.57 19.01
CA ASP A 152 2.65 -8.91 18.57
C ASP A 152 2.53 -9.04 17.05
N PHE A 153 1.58 -8.28 16.46
CA PHE A 153 1.43 -8.21 15.02
C PHE A 153 0.88 -6.86 14.55
N ILE A 154 1.13 -6.55 13.30
CA ILE A 154 0.54 -5.42 12.57
C ILE A 154 -0.07 -5.96 11.29
N VAL A 155 -1.25 -5.48 10.92
CA VAL A 155 -1.87 -5.72 9.61
C VAL A 155 -2.13 -4.41 8.89
N SER A 156 -1.96 -4.42 7.57
CA SER A 156 -2.24 -3.29 6.69
C SER A 156 -2.74 -3.81 5.35
N THR A 157 -4.01 -3.52 5.03
CA THR A 157 -4.70 -4.05 3.84
C THR A 157 -5.18 -2.94 2.94
N GLU A 158 -4.75 -2.94 1.66
CA GLU A 158 -5.06 -1.90 0.66
C GLU A 158 -4.70 -0.50 1.19
N VAL A 159 -3.45 -0.34 1.70
CA VAL A 159 -2.94 0.90 2.30
C VAL A 159 -1.55 1.25 1.80
N ILE A 160 -0.65 0.26 1.68
CA ILE A 160 0.76 0.50 1.38
C ILE A 160 0.95 1.18 0.02
N GLU A 161 0.05 0.96 -0.92
CA GLU A 161 0.00 1.58 -2.24
C GLU A 161 -0.34 3.07 -2.22
N HIS A 162 -0.98 3.54 -1.15
CA HIS A 162 -1.37 4.94 -0.96
C HIS A 162 -0.30 5.78 -0.26
N LEU A 163 0.73 5.14 0.30
CA LEU A 163 1.73 5.83 1.13
C LEU A 163 2.68 6.66 0.28
N TYR A 164 2.79 7.97 0.59
CA TYR A 164 3.71 8.89 -0.07
C TYR A 164 5.17 8.71 0.35
N ALA A 165 5.40 8.17 1.54
CA ALA A 165 6.70 7.84 2.11
C ALA A 165 6.70 6.41 2.69
N PRO A 166 6.49 5.36 1.85
CA PRO A 166 6.32 3.98 2.32
C PRO A 166 7.55 3.47 3.10
N GLY A 167 8.75 3.96 2.80
CA GLY A 167 9.95 3.59 3.52
C GLY A 167 9.95 4.05 4.99
N GLU A 168 9.45 5.26 5.25
CA GLU A 168 9.32 5.78 6.62
C GLU A 168 8.28 5.00 7.42
N VAL A 169 7.12 4.74 6.80
CA VAL A 169 6.03 3.98 7.42
C VAL A 169 6.45 2.54 7.69
N PHE A 170 7.12 1.88 6.74
CA PHE A 170 7.61 0.53 6.94
C PHE A 170 8.61 0.44 8.11
N ARG A 171 9.56 1.37 8.20
CA ARG A 171 10.47 1.47 9.36
C ARG A 171 9.72 1.73 10.66
N GLN A 172 8.63 2.51 10.63
CA GLN A 172 7.78 2.73 11.80
C GLN A 172 7.07 1.45 12.23
N TRP A 173 6.50 0.68 11.30
CA TRP A 173 5.88 -0.62 11.62
C TRP A 173 6.88 -1.56 12.31
N LEU A 174 8.12 -1.64 11.81
CA LEU A 174 9.15 -2.48 12.42
C LEU A 174 9.49 -2.06 13.86
N ARG A 175 9.52 -0.75 14.14
CA ARG A 175 9.71 -0.26 15.53
C ARG A 175 8.54 -0.59 16.46
N CYS A 176 7.34 -0.71 15.90
CA CYS A 176 6.12 -1.05 16.63
C CYS A 176 5.90 -2.55 16.77
N LEU A 177 6.77 -3.40 16.22
CA LEU A 177 6.70 -4.85 16.37
C LEU A 177 7.63 -5.33 17.47
N LYS A 178 7.14 -6.30 18.25
CA LYS A 178 7.98 -7.07 19.18
C LYS A 178 8.95 -7.99 18.40
N PRO A 179 10.06 -8.41 19.01
CA PRO A 179 10.85 -9.51 18.47
C PRO A 179 9.97 -10.75 18.22
N GLY A 180 10.12 -11.37 17.05
CA GLY A 180 9.25 -12.47 16.61
C GLY A 180 7.88 -12.03 16.09
N GLY A 181 7.56 -10.72 16.14
CA GLY A 181 6.28 -10.18 15.69
C GLY A 181 6.07 -10.30 14.19
N LEU A 182 4.80 -10.23 13.78
CA LEU A 182 4.36 -10.41 12.40
C LEU A 182 3.85 -9.10 11.79
N LEU A 183 4.21 -8.83 10.54
CA LEU A 183 3.62 -7.79 9.72
C LEU A 183 2.91 -8.43 8.53
N GLY A 184 1.59 -8.38 8.53
CA GLY A 184 0.77 -8.80 7.40
C GLY A 184 0.43 -7.61 6.49
N VAL A 185 0.76 -7.72 5.21
CA VAL A 185 0.47 -6.70 4.20
C VAL A 185 -0.33 -7.31 3.07
N MET A 186 -1.43 -6.66 2.70
CA MET A 186 -2.21 -7.01 1.51
C MET A 186 -2.27 -5.82 0.57
N THR A 187 -1.86 -6.04 -0.69
CA THR A 187 -1.95 -5.10 -1.81
C THR A 187 -1.77 -5.87 -3.11
N GLN A 188 -2.34 -5.40 -4.21
CA GLN A 188 -2.20 -6.09 -5.49
C GLN A 188 -0.78 -5.96 -6.04
N PRO A 189 -0.12 -7.07 -6.43
CA PRO A 189 1.25 -7.03 -6.91
C PRO A 189 1.36 -6.43 -8.30
N ALA A 190 2.30 -5.48 -8.47
CA ALA A 190 2.62 -4.88 -9.75
C ALA A 190 3.36 -5.88 -10.66
N SER A 191 2.99 -5.88 -11.93
CA SER A 191 3.69 -6.62 -12.98
C SER A 191 4.98 -5.91 -13.41
N ASP A 192 5.95 -6.69 -13.90
CA ASP A 192 7.12 -6.14 -14.58
C ASP A 192 6.87 -5.85 -16.06
N ASP A 193 5.79 -6.37 -16.64
CA ASP A 193 5.41 -6.13 -18.04
C ASP A 193 4.67 -4.78 -18.17
N PRO A 194 5.23 -3.79 -18.91
CA PRO A 194 4.59 -2.49 -19.12
C PRO A 194 3.22 -2.58 -19.80
N GLU A 195 3.01 -3.56 -20.67
CA GLU A 195 1.72 -3.74 -21.35
C GLU A 195 0.65 -4.30 -20.41
N ALA A 196 1.01 -5.15 -19.47
CA ALA A 196 0.13 -5.58 -18.39
C ALA A 196 -0.24 -4.41 -17.49
N LEU A 197 0.73 -3.56 -17.13
CA LEU A 197 0.50 -2.35 -16.33
C LEU A 197 -0.47 -1.38 -17.01
N ARG A 198 -0.34 -1.12 -18.32
CA ARG A 198 -1.25 -0.23 -19.06
C ARG A 198 -2.71 -0.66 -18.95
N ARG A 199 -2.98 -1.95 -18.86
CA ARG A 199 -4.33 -2.53 -18.78
C ARG A 199 -4.81 -2.77 -17.35
N TRP A 200 -3.93 -2.59 -16.37
CA TRP A 200 -4.22 -2.90 -14.98
C TRP A 200 -5.18 -1.88 -14.38
N HIS A 201 -6.34 -2.35 -13.94
CA HIS A 201 -7.38 -1.48 -13.40
C HIS A 201 -6.96 -0.76 -12.11
N TYR A 202 -6.03 -1.32 -11.35
CA TYR A 202 -5.50 -0.76 -10.11
C TYR A 202 -4.84 0.62 -10.30
N LEU A 203 -4.28 0.89 -11.49
CA LEU A 203 -3.76 2.21 -11.87
C LEU A 203 -4.85 3.24 -12.19
N ARG A 204 -6.13 2.87 -12.17
CA ARG A 204 -7.22 3.82 -12.39
C ARG A 204 -7.50 4.67 -11.16
N ASP A 205 -7.19 4.14 -9.99
CA ASP A 205 -7.27 4.90 -8.75
C ASP A 205 -6.11 5.91 -8.68
N PRO A 206 -6.39 7.22 -8.59
CA PRO A 206 -5.34 8.23 -8.53
C PRO A 206 -4.61 8.28 -7.18
N THR A 207 -5.11 7.60 -6.18
CA THR A 207 -4.48 7.49 -4.85
C THR A 207 -3.47 6.36 -4.76
N HIS A 208 -3.42 5.45 -5.77
CA HIS A 208 -2.41 4.40 -5.85
C HIS A 208 -1.08 4.95 -6.39
N VAL A 209 -0.22 5.39 -5.49
CA VAL A 209 1.03 6.10 -5.81
C VAL A 209 2.29 5.25 -5.66
N CYS A 210 2.24 4.13 -4.94
CA CYS A 210 3.36 3.22 -4.70
C CYS A 210 2.92 1.78 -4.95
N LEU A 211 3.49 1.11 -5.94
CA LEU A 211 3.04 -0.20 -6.40
C LEU A 211 4.13 -1.24 -6.15
N PHE A 212 3.83 -2.19 -5.31
CA PHE A 212 4.76 -3.21 -4.83
C PHE A 212 4.72 -4.44 -5.72
N SER A 213 5.88 -4.99 -6.01
CA SER A 213 6.04 -6.28 -6.68
C SER A 213 6.59 -7.33 -5.72
N PRO A 214 6.54 -8.63 -6.07
CA PRO A 214 7.23 -9.64 -5.28
C PRO A 214 8.73 -9.34 -5.08
N ALA A 215 9.38 -8.75 -6.09
CA ALA A 215 10.78 -8.31 -5.98
C ALA A 215 10.96 -7.19 -4.95
N THR A 216 10.00 -6.25 -4.85
CA THR A 216 10.00 -5.17 -3.85
C THR A 216 9.86 -5.74 -2.44
N PHE A 217 8.94 -6.67 -2.22
CA PHE A 217 8.78 -7.33 -0.92
C PHE A 217 10.01 -8.16 -0.53
N ALA A 218 10.60 -8.87 -1.49
CA ALA A 218 11.86 -9.60 -1.27
C ALA A 218 13.02 -8.65 -0.94
N TRP A 219 13.08 -7.47 -1.56
CA TRP A 219 14.06 -6.45 -1.21
C TRP A 219 13.85 -5.92 0.21
N LEU A 220 12.61 -5.60 0.61
CA LEU A 220 12.28 -5.19 1.98
C LEU A 220 12.72 -6.22 3.01
N ALA A 221 12.42 -7.49 2.77
CA ALA A 221 12.82 -8.57 3.67
C ALA A 221 14.35 -8.62 3.85
N ARG A 222 15.10 -8.64 2.74
CA ARG A 222 16.58 -8.68 2.79
C ARG A 222 17.17 -7.44 3.46
N SER A 223 16.67 -6.26 3.13
CA SER A 223 17.21 -4.99 3.63
C SER A 223 17.00 -4.77 5.11
N HIS A 224 15.96 -5.38 5.68
CA HIS A 224 15.63 -5.28 7.10
C HIS A 224 15.85 -6.57 7.90
N GLY A 225 16.42 -7.61 7.28
CA GLY A 225 16.71 -8.88 7.93
C GLY A 225 15.45 -9.62 8.40
N LEU A 226 14.37 -9.54 7.63
CA LEU A 226 13.09 -10.17 7.93
C LEU A 226 12.94 -11.49 7.18
N GLU A 227 12.20 -12.43 7.77
CA GLU A 227 11.66 -13.56 7.04
C GLU A 227 10.42 -13.10 6.26
N LEU A 228 10.26 -13.59 5.01
CA LEU A 228 9.13 -13.27 4.15
C LEU A 228 8.43 -14.53 3.70
N GLU A 229 7.12 -14.55 3.85
CA GLU A 229 6.23 -15.58 3.34
C GLU A 229 5.12 -14.96 2.49
N GLN A 230 4.93 -15.46 1.26
CA GLN A 230 3.77 -15.12 0.45
C GLN A 230 2.64 -16.09 0.76
N VAL A 231 1.53 -15.60 1.33
CA VAL A 231 0.42 -16.42 1.84
C VAL A 231 -0.79 -16.43 0.90
N ALA A 232 -0.90 -15.42 0.03
CA ALA A 232 -1.84 -15.34 -1.08
C ALA A 232 -1.21 -14.56 -2.24
N ASN A 233 -1.89 -14.46 -3.38
CA ASN A 233 -1.37 -13.73 -4.53
C ASN A 233 -1.13 -12.24 -4.22
N ASP A 234 -1.97 -11.66 -3.38
CA ASP A 234 -2.00 -10.25 -2.97
C ASP A 234 -1.62 -10.05 -1.49
N SER A 235 -1.12 -11.06 -0.79
CA SER A 235 -0.85 -11.00 0.64
C SER A 235 0.49 -11.62 1.00
N VAL A 236 1.26 -10.91 1.82
CA VAL A 236 2.56 -11.33 2.35
C VAL A 236 2.61 -11.16 3.86
N ILE A 237 3.41 -11.98 4.52
CA ILE A 237 3.71 -11.86 5.94
C ILE A 237 5.22 -11.74 6.11
N PHE A 238 5.65 -10.70 6.82
CA PHE A 238 7.01 -10.55 7.30
C PHE A 238 7.08 -10.98 8.77
N ARG A 239 8.16 -11.63 9.16
CA ARG A 239 8.46 -11.95 10.56
C ARG A 239 9.73 -11.23 10.97
N VAL A 240 9.66 -10.51 12.09
CA VAL A 240 10.83 -9.96 12.77
C VAL A 240 11.58 -11.11 13.44
N PRO A 241 12.90 -11.28 13.23
CA PRO A 241 13.67 -12.31 13.90
C PRO A 241 13.59 -12.19 15.43
N GLN A 242 13.65 -13.33 16.11
CA GLN A 242 13.87 -13.32 17.55
C GLN A 242 15.35 -13.07 17.85
N PRO A 243 15.69 -12.29 18.87
CA PRO A 243 17.08 -12.20 19.30
C PRO A 243 17.56 -13.59 19.73
N VAL A 244 18.74 -13.95 19.27
CA VAL A 244 19.44 -15.18 19.66
C VAL A 244 19.88 -15.11 21.11
#